data_4f64e1649b17125b89d96c490fb0fcd5
#
_entry.id   4f64e1649b17125b89d96c490fb0fcd5
#
_cell.length_a   1.000
_cell.length_b   1.000
_cell.length_c   1.000
_cell.angle_alpha   90.00
_cell.angle_beta   90.00
_cell.angle_gamma   90.00
#
_symmetry.space_group_name_H-M   'P 1'
#
loop_
_entity.id
_entity.type
_entity.pdbx_description
1 polymer ?
#
loop_
_entity_poly.entity_id
_entity_poly.type
_entity_poly.pdbx_seq_one_letter_code
_entity_poly.pdbx_strand_id
1 'polypeptide(L)'
;MSYLELIIGPMYAGKSTELIRIINRYKCLKKNIIIINHISNNRYGTIGLSTHNNERIDHCIIIEKLEDLDDTIFEESEVIIIEELQFFEDAFDMITNWCTNHGKTVIAAGLDGDFKRNPFGDVLRLIPHAEKVTKLSALCKRCGDGTLAHFTKRIIKNSNTKLVGSDDIYEAVCRKHYDE
;
A
#
# COMPACT_ATOMS: atom_id res chain seq x y z
N MET A 1 6.91 5.15 21.07
CA MET A 1 7.64 3.91 20.68
C MET A 1 7.56 3.85 19.17
N SER A 2 8.71 3.86 18.50
CA SER A 2 8.76 3.73 17.05
C SER A 2 8.28 2.34 16.62
N TYR A 3 7.64 2.26 15.47
CA TYR A 3 7.10 1.00 14.96
C TYR A 3 6.86 1.09 13.45
N LEU A 4 7.31 0.11 12.71
CA LEU A 4 7.02 -0.04 11.29
C LEU A 4 6.25 -1.34 11.02
N GLU A 5 5.08 -1.22 10.43
CA GLU A 5 4.31 -2.37 9.92
C GLU A 5 4.14 -2.26 8.41
N LEU A 6 4.48 -3.33 7.69
CA LEU A 6 4.29 -3.43 6.26
C LEU A 6 3.16 -4.41 5.93
N ILE A 7 2.25 -4.00 5.07
CA ILE A 7 1.17 -4.82 4.52
C ILE A 7 1.42 -4.96 3.02
N ILE A 8 1.89 -6.12 2.60
CA ILE A 8 2.33 -6.35 1.23
C ILE A 8 1.49 -7.44 0.54
N GLY A 9 1.56 -7.50 -0.76
CA GLY A 9 0.86 -8.53 -1.54
C GLY A 9 0.36 -8.03 -2.90
N PRO A 10 -0.23 -8.91 -3.71
CA PRO A 10 -0.69 -8.56 -5.05
C PRO A 10 -1.88 -7.61 -5.02
N MET A 11 -2.29 -7.12 -6.18
CA MET A 11 -3.57 -6.42 -6.32
C MET A 11 -4.72 -7.33 -5.84
N TYR A 12 -5.79 -6.72 -5.33
CA TYR A 12 -7.00 -7.40 -4.82
C TYR A 12 -6.79 -8.27 -3.57
N ALA A 13 -5.63 -8.18 -2.90
CA ALA A 13 -5.34 -8.93 -1.68
C ALA A 13 -5.97 -8.34 -0.39
N GLY A 14 -6.69 -7.21 -0.49
CA GLY A 14 -7.33 -6.58 0.67
C GLY A 14 -6.39 -5.70 1.51
N LYS A 15 -5.28 -5.20 0.94
CA LYS A 15 -4.33 -4.33 1.66
C LYS A 15 -4.99 -3.07 2.23
N SER A 16 -5.77 -2.36 1.42
CA SER A 16 -6.50 -1.15 1.85
C SER A 16 -7.54 -1.46 2.93
N THR A 17 -8.22 -2.62 2.85
CA THR A 17 -9.15 -3.09 3.88
C THR A 17 -8.41 -3.32 5.21
N GLU A 18 -7.24 -3.92 5.18
CA GLU A 18 -6.42 -4.14 6.37
C GLU A 18 -5.92 -2.83 6.95
N LEU A 19 -5.51 -1.85 6.12
CA LEU A 19 -5.19 -0.50 6.60
C LEU A 19 -6.38 0.15 7.31
N ILE A 20 -7.58 0.11 6.73
CA ILE A 20 -8.80 0.66 7.35
C ILE A 20 -9.07 -0.01 8.71
N ARG A 21 -8.93 -1.33 8.79
CA ARG A 21 -9.08 -2.07 10.04
C ARG A 21 -8.09 -1.58 11.11
N ILE A 22 -6.84 -1.33 10.75
CA ILE A 22 -5.81 -0.82 11.65
C ILE A 22 -6.09 0.63 12.05
N ILE A 23 -6.43 1.50 11.11
CA ILE A 23 -6.81 2.91 11.35
C ILE A 23 -7.93 2.97 12.41
N ASN A 24 -8.97 2.16 12.25
CA ASN A 24 -10.08 2.14 13.18
C ASN A 24 -9.66 1.74 14.62
N ARG A 25 -8.67 0.86 14.75
CA ARG A 25 -8.10 0.52 16.08
C ARG A 25 -7.37 1.71 16.71
N TYR A 26 -6.54 2.43 15.94
CA TYR A 26 -5.83 3.61 16.46
C TYR A 26 -6.78 4.77 16.77
N LYS A 27 -7.86 4.94 15.99
CA LYS A 27 -8.94 5.92 16.31
C LYS A 27 -9.56 5.67 17.68
N CYS A 28 -9.76 4.41 18.08
CA CYS A 28 -10.26 4.07 19.40
C CYS A 28 -9.33 4.55 20.54
N LEU A 29 -8.04 4.68 20.26
CA LEU A 29 -7.04 5.19 21.21
C LEU A 29 -6.90 6.72 21.15
N LYS A 30 -7.70 7.40 20.32
CA LYS A 30 -7.65 8.86 20.08
C LYS A 30 -6.26 9.35 19.65
N LYS A 31 -5.51 8.51 18.93
CA LYS A 31 -4.22 8.87 18.35
C LYS A 31 -4.39 9.84 17.21
N ASN A 32 -3.43 10.77 17.06
CA ASN A 32 -3.40 11.66 15.92
C ASN A 32 -2.84 10.91 14.69
N ILE A 33 -3.73 10.61 13.75
CA ILE A 33 -3.45 9.77 12.60
C ILE A 33 -3.49 10.62 11.34
N ILE A 34 -2.45 10.52 10.54
CA ILE A 34 -2.47 11.02 9.16
C ILE A 34 -2.46 9.87 8.17
N ILE A 35 -3.10 10.07 7.04
CA ILE A 35 -3.20 9.09 5.96
C ILE A 35 -2.65 9.73 4.69
N ILE A 36 -1.67 9.08 4.10
CA ILE A 36 -0.97 9.55 2.90
C ILE A 36 -1.24 8.58 1.76
N ASN A 37 -1.57 9.13 0.60
CA ASN A 37 -1.70 8.38 -0.63
C ASN A 37 -0.92 9.07 -1.76
N HIS A 38 -0.43 8.28 -2.71
CA HIS A 38 0.35 8.82 -3.81
C HIS A 38 -0.54 9.43 -4.89
N ILE A 39 -0.10 10.55 -5.48
CA ILE A 39 -0.82 11.28 -6.54
C ILE A 39 -1.18 10.40 -7.75
N SER A 40 -0.37 9.37 -8.04
CA SER A 40 -0.67 8.40 -9.11
C SER A 40 -1.88 7.51 -8.81
N ASN A 41 -2.38 7.47 -7.58
CA ASN A 41 -3.55 6.65 -7.22
C ASN A 41 -4.88 7.40 -7.46
N ASN A 42 -5.06 7.94 -8.66
CA ASN A 42 -6.27 8.70 -9.03
C ASN A 42 -7.36 7.80 -9.65
N ARG A 43 -7.48 6.54 -9.20
CA ARG A 43 -8.36 5.51 -9.82
C ARG A 43 -9.84 5.82 -9.77
N TYR A 44 -10.28 6.68 -8.85
CA TYR A 44 -11.72 6.89 -8.59
C TYR A 44 -12.14 8.36 -8.48
N GLY A 45 -11.27 9.32 -8.84
CA GLY A 45 -11.59 10.74 -8.78
C GLY A 45 -11.98 11.25 -7.38
N THR A 46 -11.71 10.47 -6.34
CA THR A 46 -12.08 10.76 -4.96
C THR A 46 -10.86 10.89 -4.07
N ILE A 47 -10.79 12.00 -3.36
CA ILE A 47 -9.79 12.26 -2.33
C ILE A 47 -10.10 11.32 -1.14
N GLY A 48 -9.36 10.22 -0.97
CA GLY A 48 -9.58 9.32 0.16
C GLY A 48 -8.99 7.91 -0.03
N LEU A 49 -8.87 7.17 1.06
CA LEU A 49 -8.63 5.74 1.06
C LEU A 49 -9.95 5.01 0.80
N SER A 50 -10.05 4.26 -0.28
CA SER A 50 -11.25 3.49 -0.59
C SER A 50 -10.94 2.02 -0.84
N THR A 51 -11.80 1.14 -0.33
CA THR A 51 -11.76 -0.28 -0.67
C THR A 51 -12.65 -0.56 -1.88
N HIS A 52 -12.45 -1.71 -2.53
CA HIS A 52 -13.38 -2.20 -3.56
C HIS A 52 -14.83 -2.37 -3.05
N ASN A 53 -15.04 -2.44 -1.74
CA ASN A 53 -16.35 -2.55 -1.09
C ASN A 53 -16.94 -1.21 -0.66
N ASN A 54 -16.46 -0.07 -1.20
CA ASN A 54 -16.92 1.29 -0.90
C ASN A 54 -16.76 1.74 0.57
N GLU A 55 -15.94 1.06 1.38
CA GLU A 55 -15.51 1.66 2.65
C GLU A 55 -14.54 2.79 2.35
N ARG A 56 -14.78 3.97 2.91
CA ARG A 56 -14.01 5.19 2.63
C ARG A 56 -13.49 5.81 3.91
N ILE A 57 -12.30 6.40 3.80
CA ILE A 57 -11.78 7.38 4.74
C ILE A 57 -11.50 8.66 3.96
N ASP A 58 -12.27 9.71 4.25
CA ASP A 58 -12.37 10.91 3.41
C ASP A 58 -11.21 11.91 3.59
N HIS A 59 -10.29 11.70 4.51
CA HIS A 59 -9.19 12.63 4.78
C HIS A 59 -7.86 11.96 4.49
N CYS A 60 -7.39 12.11 3.25
CA CYS A 60 -6.12 11.60 2.78
C CYS A 60 -5.27 12.76 2.25
N ILE A 61 -4.02 12.82 2.66
CA ILE A 61 -3.03 13.75 2.10
C ILE A 61 -2.52 13.12 0.81
N ILE A 62 -2.65 13.84 -0.31
CA ILE A 62 -2.22 13.37 -1.62
C ILE A 62 -0.93 14.10 -1.98
N ILE A 63 0.17 13.37 -2.06
CA ILE A 63 1.50 13.90 -2.37
C ILE A 63 2.21 13.00 -3.37
N GLU A 64 3.23 13.54 -4.02
CA GLU A 64 4.10 12.79 -4.94
C GLU A 64 5.27 12.15 -4.22
N LYS A 65 5.83 12.85 -3.24
CA LYS A 65 6.93 12.37 -2.41
C LYS A 65 6.58 12.52 -0.93
N LEU A 66 7.11 11.65 -0.09
CA LEU A 66 6.91 11.72 1.36
C LEU A 66 7.59 12.96 1.97
N GLU A 67 8.68 13.46 1.35
CA GLU A 67 9.33 14.71 1.75
C GLU A 67 8.46 15.96 1.58
N ASP A 68 7.40 15.90 0.76
CA ASP A 68 6.45 17.00 0.55
C ASP A 68 5.42 17.13 1.69
N LEU A 69 5.47 16.25 2.69
CA LEU A 69 4.57 16.32 3.83
C LEU A 69 4.86 17.56 4.66
N ASP A 70 3.82 18.37 4.94
CA ASP A 70 3.93 19.56 5.78
C ASP A 70 4.49 19.23 7.16
N ASP A 71 5.52 19.98 7.60
CA ASP A 71 6.23 19.77 8.84
C ASP A 71 5.31 19.85 10.06
N THR A 72 4.34 20.76 10.08
CA THR A 72 3.40 20.92 11.20
C THR A 72 2.51 19.69 11.31
N ILE A 73 1.98 19.21 10.19
CA ILE A 73 1.16 18.00 10.13
C ILE A 73 1.98 16.77 10.56
N PHE A 74 3.24 16.69 10.13
CA PHE A 74 4.14 15.62 10.50
C PHE A 74 4.41 15.63 12.02
N GLU A 75 4.78 16.78 12.58
CA GLU A 75 5.11 16.87 14.02
C GLU A 75 3.92 16.52 14.92
N GLU A 76 2.72 16.97 14.57
CA GLU A 76 1.50 16.66 15.30
C GLU A 76 1.06 15.19 15.20
N SER A 77 1.49 14.47 14.16
CA SER A 77 1.08 13.09 13.93
C SER A 77 1.79 12.12 14.87
N GLU A 78 1.05 11.13 15.35
CA GLU A 78 1.60 9.99 16.12
C GLU A 78 1.68 8.72 15.26
N VAL A 79 0.73 8.58 14.35
CA VAL A 79 0.58 7.42 13.46
C VAL A 79 0.46 7.90 12.02
N ILE A 80 1.33 7.38 11.17
CA ILE A 80 1.38 7.69 9.75
C ILE A 80 0.97 6.44 8.97
N ILE A 81 -0.09 6.56 8.20
CA ILE A 81 -0.59 5.50 7.32
C ILE A 81 -0.23 5.84 5.89
N ILE A 82 0.39 4.90 5.17
CA ILE A 82 0.80 5.11 3.78
C ILE A 82 0.13 4.05 2.90
N GLU A 83 -0.62 4.52 1.90
CA GLU A 83 -1.20 3.68 0.86
C GLU A 83 -0.39 3.79 -0.44
N GLU A 84 -0.35 2.71 -1.23
CA GLU A 84 0.37 2.62 -2.50
C GLU A 84 1.87 2.94 -2.38
N LEU A 85 2.48 2.42 -1.31
CA LEU A 85 3.88 2.64 -0.92
C LEU A 85 4.88 2.51 -2.08
N GLN A 86 4.63 1.58 -3.03
CA GLN A 86 5.54 1.29 -4.15
C GLN A 86 5.73 2.47 -5.12
N PHE A 87 4.91 3.51 -5.04
CA PHE A 87 5.06 4.68 -5.91
C PHE A 87 5.96 5.77 -5.33
N PHE A 88 6.17 5.79 -4.01
CA PHE A 88 7.04 6.77 -3.35
C PHE A 88 8.51 6.40 -3.55
N GLU A 89 9.24 7.24 -4.28
CA GLU A 89 10.65 6.99 -4.61
C GLU A 89 11.59 7.29 -3.43
N ASP A 90 11.13 8.07 -2.45
CA ASP A 90 11.81 8.45 -1.23
C ASP A 90 11.37 7.61 0.00
N ALA A 91 10.58 6.56 -0.22
CA ALA A 91 9.96 5.79 0.86
C ALA A 91 10.97 5.21 1.85
N PHE A 92 12.08 4.67 1.36
CA PHE A 92 13.07 4.04 2.22
C PHE A 92 13.69 5.04 3.19
N ASP A 93 14.19 6.16 2.67
CA ASP A 93 14.89 7.16 3.47
C ASP A 93 13.95 7.87 4.45
N MET A 94 12.77 8.26 3.98
CA MET A 94 11.79 8.97 4.82
C MET A 94 11.23 8.09 5.93
N ILE A 95 10.78 6.88 5.62
CA ILE A 95 10.17 5.99 6.62
C ILE A 95 11.19 5.56 7.67
N THR A 96 12.40 5.19 7.25
CA THR A 96 13.44 4.81 8.21
C THR A 96 13.83 5.98 9.11
N ASN A 97 13.92 7.20 8.57
CA ASN A 97 14.15 8.41 9.35
C ASN A 97 13.00 8.68 10.35
N TRP A 98 11.75 8.62 9.90
CA TRP A 98 10.59 8.85 10.75
C TRP A 98 10.49 7.88 11.93
N CYS A 99 10.78 6.60 11.68
CA CYS A 99 10.80 5.60 12.74
C CYS A 99 12.01 5.78 13.67
N THR A 100 13.23 5.93 13.13
CA THR A 100 14.46 5.90 13.92
C THR A 100 14.68 7.20 14.70
N ASN A 101 14.51 8.35 14.03
CA ASN A 101 14.88 9.64 14.59
C ASN A 101 13.70 10.42 15.19
N HIS A 102 12.47 10.19 14.68
CA HIS A 102 11.29 10.91 15.11
C HIS A 102 10.31 10.06 15.94
N GLY A 103 10.61 8.79 16.15
CA GLY A 103 9.80 7.90 17.00
C GLY A 103 8.38 7.66 16.51
N LYS A 104 8.11 7.88 15.23
CA LYS A 104 6.77 7.71 14.64
C LYS A 104 6.36 6.24 14.53
N THR A 105 5.07 5.99 14.58
CA THR A 105 4.48 4.72 14.17
C THR A 105 4.07 4.82 12.70
N VAL A 106 4.66 4.00 11.84
CA VAL A 106 4.36 3.99 10.41
C VAL A 106 3.73 2.64 10.03
N ILE A 107 2.62 2.69 9.31
CA ILE A 107 1.95 1.51 8.77
C ILE A 107 1.76 1.74 7.28
N ALA A 108 2.43 0.95 6.47
CA ALA A 108 2.48 1.17 5.03
C ALA A 108 2.00 -0.05 4.24
N ALA A 109 1.18 0.19 3.23
CA ALA A 109 0.69 -0.84 2.34
C ALA A 109 1.17 -0.61 0.91
N GLY A 110 1.59 -1.71 0.25
CA GLY A 110 2.07 -1.63 -1.12
C GLY A 110 2.15 -2.99 -1.83
N LEU A 111 2.38 -2.92 -3.14
CA LEU A 111 2.66 -4.10 -3.95
C LEU A 111 4.09 -4.56 -3.69
N ASP A 112 4.27 -5.83 -3.38
CA ASP A 112 5.59 -6.44 -3.20
C ASP A 112 6.31 -6.74 -4.52
N GLY A 113 5.56 -6.82 -5.61
CA GLY A 113 6.10 -7.03 -6.95
C GLY A 113 5.26 -6.37 -8.04
N ASP A 114 5.93 -6.02 -9.13
CA ASP A 114 5.28 -5.59 -10.35
C ASP A 114 4.62 -6.77 -11.09
N PHE A 115 3.98 -6.48 -12.24
CA PHE A 115 3.34 -7.51 -13.05
C PHE A 115 4.32 -8.52 -13.70
N LYS A 116 5.65 -8.26 -13.61
CA LYS A 116 6.73 -9.17 -14.03
C LYS A 116 7.36 -9.90 -12.85
N ARG A 117 6.86 -9.69 -11.63
CA ARG A 117 7.38 -10.22 -10.36
C ARG A 117 8.74 -9.64 -9.95
N ASN A 118 9.13 -8.49 -10.53
CA ASN A 118 10.29 -7.76 -10.01
C ASN A 118 9.88 -6.99 -8.74
N PRO A 119 10.81 -6.74 -7.82
CA PRO A 119 10.58 -5.81 -6.71
C PRO A 119 10.00 -4.49 -7.21
N PHE A 120 8.98 -3.97 -6.50
CA PHE A 120 8.33 -2.73 -6.91
C PHE A 120 8.60 -1.62 -5.90
N GLY A 121 9.30 -0.56 -6.34
CA GLY A 121 9.74 0.51 -5.45
C GLY A 121 10.61 -0.01 -4.29
N ASP A 122 10.59 0.71 -3.20
CA ASP A 122 11.40 0.40 -2.01
C ASP A 122 10.72 -0.55 -1.01
N VAL A 123 9.54 -1.10 -1.36
CA VAL A 123 8.73 -1.92 -0.44
C VAL A 123 9.53 -3.05 0.19
N LEU A 124 10.31 -3.79 -0.61
CA LEU A 124 11.07 -4.93 -0.09
C LEU A 124 12.32 -4.50 0.70
N ARG A 125 12.88 -3.32 0.42
CA ARG A 125 14.02 -2.77 1.18
C ARG A 125 13.65 -2.43 2.63
N LEU A 126 12.40 -2.11 2.88
CA LEU A 126 11.88 -1.79 4.22
C LEU A 126 11.64 -3.03 5.10
N ILE A 127 11.60 -4.24 4.53
CA ILE A 127 11.33 -5.48 5.29
C ILE A 127 12.29 -5.68 6.47
N PRO A 128 13.64 -5.51 6.33
CA PRO A 128 14.55 -5.65 7.46
C PRO A 128 14.41 -4.58 8.54
N HIS A 129 13.69 -3.50 8.27
CA HIS A 129 13.46 -2.38 9.18
C HIS A 129 12.10 -2.46 9.89
N ALA A 130 11.25 -3.40 9.50
CA ALA A 130 9.89 -3.51 9.99
C ALA A 130 9.78 -4.49 11.17
N GLU A 131 9.09 -4.07 12.24
CA GLU A 131 8.74 -4.95 13.36
C GLU A 131 7.67 -5.99 12.94
N LYS A 132 6.87 -5.65 11.91
CA LYS A 132 5.86 -6.58 11.41
C LYS A 132 5.69 -6.48 9.90
N VAL A 133 5.65 -7.65 9.26
CA VAL A 133 5.33 -7.77 7.83
C VAL A 133 4.16 -8.74 7.67
N THR A 134 3.09 -8.26 7.07
CA THR A 134 1.91 -9.06 6.74
C THR A 134 1.81 -9.20 5.23
N LYS A 135 2.07 -10.42 4.72
CA LYS A 135 1.88 -10.71 3.29
C LYS A 135 0.49 -11.28 3.06
N LEU A 136 -0.34 -10.52 2.37
CA LEU A 136 -1.70 -10.90 2.00
C LEU A 136 -1.72 -11.62 0.64
N SER A 137 -2.75 -12.42 0.44
CA SER A 137 -3.05 -13.09 -0.84
C SER A 137 -4.45 -12.75 -1.29
N ALA A 138 -4.63 -12.63 -2.59
CA ALA A 138 -5.95 -12.54 -3.21
C ALA A 138 -6.52 -13.95 -3.50
N LEU A 139 -7.67 -14.00 -4.13
CA LEU A 139 -8.21 -15.23 -4.72
C LEU A 139 -7.95 -15.24 -6.22
N CYS A 140 -7.60 -16.41 -6.76
CA CYS A 140 -7.29 -16.54 -8.17
C CYS A 140 -8.55 -16.37 -9.02
N LYS A 141 -8.61 -15.27 -9.79
CA LYS A 141 -9.76 -14.97 -10.65
C LYS A 141 -10.02 -16.06 -11.68
N ARG A 142 -8.98 -16.71 -12.18
CA ARG A 142 -9.08 -17.75 -13.22
C ARG A 142 -9.45 -19.13 -12.68
N CYS A 143 -9.05 -19.48 -11.47
CA CYS A 143 -9.49 -20.73 -10.83
C CYS A 143 -10.96 -20.66 -10.44
N GLY A 144 -11.38 -19.56 -9.80
CA GLY A 144 -12.75 -19.35 -9.37
C GLY A 144 -13.23 -20.28 -8.23
N ASP A 145 -12.33 -21.02 -7.60
CA ASP A 145 -12.60 -22.08 -6.63
C ASP A 145 -12.04 -21.81 -5.21
N GLY A 146 -11.56 -20.58 -4.98
CA GLY A 146 -10.94 -20.21 -3.70
C GLY A 146 -9.42 -20.41 -3.66
N THR A 147 -8.80 -20.87 -4.75
CA THR A 147 -7.33 -20.97 -4.84
C THR A 147 -6.68 -19.60 -4.61
N LEU A 148 -5.65 -19.55 -3.75
CA LEU A 148 -4.94 -18.31 -3.43
C LEU A 148 -4.16 -17.77 -4.63
N ALA A 149 -4.23 -16.47 -4.84
CA ALA A 149 -3.47 -15.71 -5.82
C ALA A 149 -2.37 -14.91 -5.14
N HIS A 150 -1.15 -15.09 -5.62
CA HIS A 150 0.05 -14.42 -5.08
C HIS A 150 0.66 -13.43 -6.05
N PHE A 151 0.14 -13.34 -7.27
CA PHE A 151 0.73 -12.55 -8.35
C PHE A 151 -0.31 -11.64 -9.00
N THR A 152 0.16 -10.43 -9.33
CA THR A 152 -0.58 -9.52 -10.22
C THR A 152 -0.17 -9.82 -11.66
N LYS A 153 -1.13 -10.21 -12.49
CA LYS A 153 -0.92 -10.42 -13.93
C LYS A 153 -1.55 -9.28 -14.71
N ARG A 154 -0.81 -8.72 -15.66
CA ARG A 154 -1.34 -7.73 -16.59
C ARG A 154 -2.00 -8.45 -17.77
N ILE A 155 -3.24 -8.07 -18.08
CA ILE A 155 -4.05 -8.72 -19.13
C ILE A 155 -4.01 -7.99 -20.47
N ILE A 156 -3.47 -6.78 -20.49
CA ILE A 156 -3.29 -5.97 -21.71
C ILE A 156 -1.83 -5.93 -22.15
N LYS A 157 -1.59 -5.72 -23.45
CA LYS A 157 -0.24 -5.54 -24.02
C LYS A 157 0.23 -4.09 -23.80
N ASN A 158 0.96 -3.85 -22.74
CA ASN A 158 1.62 -2.57 -22.46
C ASN A 158 2.90 -2.86 -21.65
N SER A 159 4.02 -2.21 -22.02
CA SER A 159 5.33 -2.44 -21.40
C SER A 159 5.62 -1.54 -20.20
N ASN A 160 4.83 -0.48 -19.99
CA ASN A 160 5.06 0.48 -18.90
C ASN A 160 4.86 -0.19 -17.53
N THR A 161 5.84 -0.13 -16.66
CA THR A 161 5.76 -0.73 -15.31
C THR A 161 4.73 0.00 -14.45
N LYS A 162 4.74 1.33 -14.49
CA LYS A 162 3.80 2.18 -13.75
C LYS A 162 2.54 2.47 -14.63
N LEU A 163 1.69 1.48 -14.84
CA LEU A 163 0.40 1.68 -15.47
C LEU A 163 -0.70 1.57 -14.41
N VAL A 164 -1.35 2.68 -14.12
CA VAL A 164 -2.48 2.73 -13.19
C VAL A 164 -3.71 2.16 -13.87
N GLY A 165 -4.39 1.22 -13.23
CA GLY A 165 -5.59 0.59 -13.75
C GLY A 165 -6.20 -0.37 -12.74
N SER A 166 -7.38 -0.85 -13.04
CA SER A 166 -8.13 -1.78 -12.20
C SER A 166 -8.28 -3.16 -12.88
N ASP A 167 -9.41 -3.80 -12.73
CA ASP A 167 -9.72 -5.16 -13.22
C ASP A 167 -9.87 -5.27 -14.74
N ASP A 168 -9.85 -4.15 -15.44
CA ASP A 168 -9.73 -4.05 -16.90
C ASP A 168 -8.27 -4.23 -17.39
N ILE A 169 -7.28 -3.99 -16.52
CA ILE A 169 -5.85 -4.04 -16.85
C ILE A 169 -5.12 -5.17 -16.12
N TYR A 170 -5.55 -5.48 -14.89
CA TYR A 170 -4.87 -6.43 -14.01
C TYR A 170 -5.81 -7.46 -13.42
N GLU A 171 -5.29 -8.65 -13.18
CA GLU A 171 -5.95 -9.70 -12.42
C GLU A 171 -5.02 -10.33 -11.40
N ALA A 172 -5.59 -10.81 -10.30
CA ALA A 172 -4.86 -11.62 -9.32
C ALA A 172 -4.92 -13.08 -9.74
N VAL A 173 -3.76 -13.74 -9.80
CA VAL A 173 -3.65 -15.13 -10.26
C VAL A 173 -2.73 -15.96 -9.39
N CYS A 174 -3.00 -17.27 -9.37
CA CYS A 174 -2.07 -18.26 -8.82
C CYS A 174 -0.88 -18.48 -9.77
N ARG A 175 0.14 -19.22 -9.33
CA ARG A 175 1.34 -19.49 -10.13
C ARG A 175 1.02 -20.13 -11.47
N LYS A 176 0.15 -21.13 -11.51
CA LYS A 176 -0.25 -21.81 -12.73
C LYS A 176 -0.76 -20.80 -13.78
N HIS A 177 -1.74 -19.98 -13.42
CA HIS A 177 -2.34 -19.01 -14.34
C HIS A 177 -1.49 -17.76 -14.59
N TYR A 178 -0.45 -17.55 -13.80
CA TYR A 178 0.53 -16.50 -14.10
C TYR A 178 1.44 -16.93 -15.26
N ASP A 179 1.90 -18.18 -15.28
CA ASP A 179 2.86 -18.71 -16.25
C ASP A 179 2.18 -19.13 -17.59
N GLU A 180 0.85 -19.22 -17.65
CA GLU A 180 0.05 -19.37 -18.89
C GLU A 180 -0.03 -18.05 -19.68
#